data_e6255e71b2dbcfd84be647b6e504bb62
#
_entry.id   e6255e71b2dbcfd84be647b6e504bb62
#
_cell.length_a   1.000
_cell.length_b   1.000
_cell.length_c   1.000
_cell.angle_alpha   90.00
_cell.angle_beta   90.00
_cell.angle_gamma   90.00
#
_symmetry.space_group_name_H-M   'P 1'
#
loop_
_entity.id
_entity.type
_entity.pdbx_description
1 polymer ?
#
loop_
_entity_poly.entity_id
_entity_poly.type
_entity_poly.pdbx_seq_one_letter_code
_entity_poly.pdbx_strand_id
1 'polypeptide(L)'
;MMGINSVTACEIHKPNRDVPINSSSVQGFARWKSSNGQPYLLVNARDYYSLGYLTGEGLLNQILTMDAIIKSLISSYGLDLQDIVKYARVYDLFIPKEYKEEMQGMADATTLSYLDILLQIVFLDLYYGILIPTQIGLDNLGACTALVIKNTKWHVTIGQNMDFGLIFLPTLAYVKHTVMGKQAVFSLRMGASTLAIGKNKRVSSTLTLVQTWKMANFGTPTGIKARIAFENSKSASKFFEIMTSSYCASWNYIISDFKGNVIASETLPESFIVQNLKFGETAVRTNTYISEGLKIFLIDPTYSISRQMKAEELLKVKQESKHIVREKDLMAILSYNDATDSSICRFPSSADPTYVCTEAFFVSSEVRRGYFGIGNPIQSSWGRIPI
;
A
#
# COMPACT_ATOMS: atom_id res chain seq x y z
N MET A 1 -36.21 9.84 8.77
CA MET A 1 -35.36 10.99 8.45
C MET A 1 -34.45 11.23 9.65
N MET A 2 -33.28 10.62 9.66
CA MET A 2 -32.22 10.95 10.64
C MET A 2 -31.15 11.71 9.86
N GLY A 3 -30.90 12.97 10.30
CA GLY A 3 -29.96 13.86 9.65
C GLY A 3 -28.54 13.30 9.75
N ILE A 4 -27.93 13.09 8.61
CA ILE A 4 -26.50 12.83 8.50
C ILE A 4 -25.81 14.19 8.63
N ASN A 5 -25.35 14.48 9.84
CA ASN A 5 -24.45 15.61 10.07
C ASN A 5 -23.17 15.37 9.26
N SER A 6 -22.71 16.42 8.59
CA SER A 6 -21.44 16.52 7.89
C SER A 6 -20.34 15.79 8.67
N VAL A 7 -19.73 14.79 8.03
CA VAL A 7 -18.47 14.20 8.52
C VAL A 7 -17.39 15.27 8.32
N THR A 8 -17.30 16.17 9.27
CA THR A 8 -16.13 17.02 9.48
C THR A 8 -14.94 16.08 9.68
N ALA A 9 -13.81 16.45 9.09
CA ALA A 9 -12.55 15.77 9.18
C ALA A 9 -12.37 15.13 10.57
N CYS A 10 -12.27 13.81 10.58
CA CYS A 10 -12.06 13.03 11.80
C CYS A 10 -10.90 13.68 12.55
N GLU A 11 -11.17 14.29 13.69
CA GLU A 11 -10.11 14.74 14.59
C GLU A 11 -9.29 13.52 14.94
N ILE A 12 -8.12 13.41 14.32
CA ILE A 12 -7.12 12.42 14.68
C ILE A 12 -6.75 12.75 16.13
N HIS A 13 -7.38 12.04 17.04
CA HIS A 13 -7.07 12.15 18.47
C HIS A 13 -5.58 11.87 18.62
N LYS A 14 -4.80 12.91 18.87
CA LYS A 14 -3.43 12.77 19.34
C LYS A 14 -3.49 12.02 20.66
N PRO A 15 -2.98 10.80 20.75
CA PRO A 15 -2.81 10.18 22.05
C PRO A 15 -1.74 10.99 22.79
N ASN A 16 -2.17 11.84 23.68
CA ASN A 16 -1.31 12.52 24.63
C ASN A 16 -1.05 11.52 25.77
N ARG A 17 -0.08 10.61 25.58
CA ARG A 17 0.45 9.80 26.65
C ARG A 17 1.94 9.57 26.40
N ASP A 18 2.76 10.35 27.13
CA ASP A 18 4.03 9.86 27.63
C ASP A 18 3.69 8.81 28.71
N VAL A 19 3.33 7.60 28.29
CA VAL A 19 3.15 6.49 29.21
C VAL A 19 4.54 5.90 29.44
N PRO A 20 5.03 5.84 30.66
CA PRO A 20 6.27 5.15 30.94
C PRO A 20 6.07 3.66 30.66
N ILE A 21 6.79 3.18 29.66
CA ILE A 21 6.79 1.79 29.21
C ILE A 21 7.44 0.96 30.32
N ASN A 22 6.61 0.21 31.04
CA ASN A 22 7.08 -0.74 32.03
C ASN A 22 7.34 -2.12 31.38
N SER A 23 8.09 -2.14 30.26
CA SER A 23 8.68 -3.35 29.73
C SER A 23 10.18 -3.16 29.62
N SER A 24 10.91 -3.79 30.53
CA SER A 24 12.37 -3.76 30.59
C SER A 24 13.10 -4.30 29.36
N SER A 25 12.37 -4.72 28.33
CA SER A 25 12.87 -5.31 27.10
C SER A 25 12.68 -4.46 25.83
N VAL A 26 11.72 -3.53 25.79
CA VAL A 26 11.47 -2.71 24.58
C VAL A 26 12.46 -1.58 24.48
N GLN A 27 13.22 -1.53 23.36
CA GLN A 27 14.28 -0.55 23.16
C GLN A 27 14.02 0.29 21.92
N GLY A 28 13.74 1.58 22.14
CA GLY A 28 13.46 2.52 21.06
C GLY A 28 12.43 3.57 21.42
N PHE A 29 11.81 4.15 20.42
CA PHE A 29 10.69 5.09 20.59
C PHE A 29 9.77 5.10 19.38
N ALA A 30 8.50 5.43 19.63
CA ALA A 30 7.53 5.80 18.62
C ALA A 30 6.98 7.20 18.88
N ARG A 31 6.82 7.99 17.83
CA ARG A 31 6.27 9.36 17.94
C ARG A 31 5.49 9.72 16.69
N TRP A 32 4.29 10.25 16.86
CA TRP A 32 3.58 10.91 15.78
C TRP A 32 4.25 12.23 15.42
N LYS A 33 4.45 12.43 14.13
CA LYS A 33 4.99 13.64 13.52
C LYS A 33 4.01 14.14 12.46
N SER A 34 4.17 15.39 12.06
CA SER A 34 3.41 15.98 10.97
C SER A 34 4.34 16.66 9.97
N SER A 35 4.00 16.57 8.70
CA SER A 35 4.65 17.29 7.60
C SER A 35 3.58 17.94 6.74
N ASN A 36 3.55 19.27 6.69
CA ASN A 36 2.52 20.06 6.01
C ASN A 36 1.08 19.60 6.35
N GLY A 37 0.80 19.34 7.62
CA GLY A 37 -0.50 18.87 8.09
C GLY A 37 -0.74 17.37 7.95
N GLN A 38 0.06 16.61 7.19
CA GLN A 38 -0.06 15.17 7.08
C GLN A 38 0.67 14.44 8.21
N PRO A 39 -0.04 13.63 9.00
CA PRO A 39 0.57 12.87 10.09
C PRO A 39 1.32 11.64 9.55
N TYR A 40 2.37 11.26 10.24
CA TYR A 40 3.04 9.97 10.08
C TYR A 40 3.61 9.50 11.41
N LEU A 41 3.72 8.19 11.60
CA LEU A 41 4.36 7.60 12.77
C LEU A 41 5.87 7.45 12.50
N LEU A 42 6.70 7.97 13.38
CA LEU A 42 8.15 7.74 13.39
C LEU A 42 8.47 6.69 14.45
N VAL A 43 9.06 5.57 14.04
CA VAL A 43 9.50 4.49 14.93
C VAL A 43 10.99 4.26 14.75
N ASN A 44 11.71 4.20 15.86
CA ASN A 44 13.12 3.80 15.89
C ASN A 44 13.28 2.71 16.94
N ALA A 45 13.74 1.54 16.53
CA ALA A 45 13.85 0.37 17.39
C ALA A 45 15.20 -0.32 17.24
N ARG A 46 15.63 -1.02 18.28
CA ARG A 46 16.88 -1.77 18.29
C ARG A 46 16.74 -3.16 17.67
N ASP A 47 15.57 -3.76 17.79
CA ASP A 47 15.24 -5.09 17.30
C ASP A 47 13.80 -5.14 16.74
N TYR A 48 13.43 -6.27 16.14
CA TYR A 48 12.13 -6.41 15.49
C TYR A 48 10.98 -6.55 16.49
N TYR A 49 11.19 -7.19 17.64
CA TYR A 49 10.16 -7.22 18.69
C TYR A 49 9.83 -5.81 19.18
N SER A 50 10.86 -5.02 19.51
CA SER A 50 10.70 -3.63 19.93
C SER A 50 10.04 -2.78 18.82
N LEU A 51 10.41 -3.02 17.53
CA LEU A 51 9.77 -2.35 16.40
C LEU A 51 8.27 -2.67 16.34
N GLY A 52 7.92 -3.94 16.51
CA GLY A 52 6.53 -4.39 16.54
C GLY A 52 5.75 -3.78 17.69
N TYR A 53 6.29 -3.84 18.89
CA TYR A 53 5.64 -3.30 20.09
C TYR A 53 5.38 -1.79 19.94
N LEU A 54 6.40 -1.01 19.60
CA LEU A 54 6.30 0.44 19.41
C LEU A 54 5.37 0.83 18.23
N THR A 55 5.32 0.01 17.19
CA THR A 55 4.38 0.20 16.07
C THR A 55 2.96 -0.12 16.52
N GLY A 56 2.77 -1.21 17.28
CA GLY A 56 1.48 -1.61 17.84
C GLY A 56 0.89 -0.54 18.75
N GLU A 57 1.68 0.02 19.66
CA GLU A 57 1.25 1.15 20.51
C GLU A 57 0.90 2.40 19.66
N GLY A 58 1.78 2.75 18.71
CA GLY A 58 1.59 3.93 17.86
C GLY A 58 0.40 3.82 16.90
N LEU A 59 0.05 2.63 16.43
CA LEU A 59 -1.05 2.34 15.50
C LEU A 59 -2.20 1.56 16.16
N LEU A 60 -2.35 1.62 17.48
CA LEU A 60 -3.34 0.83 18.21
C LEU A 60 -4.74 0.91 17.58
N ASN A 61 -5.24 2.11 17.34
CA ASN A 61 -6.57 2.29 16.76
C ASN A 61 -6.68 1.73 15.34
N GLN A 62 -5.65 1.93 14.52
CA GLN A 62 -5.60 1.42 13.13
C GLN A 62 -5.65 -0.12 13.11
N ILE A 63 -4.88 -0.74 13.99
CA ILE A 63 -4.78 -2.20 14.08
C ILE A 63 -6.07 -2.81 14.63
N LEU A 64 -6.65 -2.24 15.69
CA LEU A 64 -7.93 -2.72 16.23
C LEU A 64 -9.10 -2.54 15.25
N THR A 65 -9.13 -1.40 14.54
CA THR A 65 -10.14 -1.16 13.50
C THR A 65 -10.01 -2.15 12.36
N MET A 66 -8.78 -2.43 11.91
CA MET A 66 -8.54 -3.40 10.84
C MET A 66 -8.97 -4.82 11.25
N ASP A 67 -8.68 -5.23 12.48
CA ASP A 67 -9.14 -6.51 13.03
C ASP A 67 -10.67 -6.64 12.99
N ALA A 68 -11.37 -5.61 13.45
CA ALA A 68 -12.83 -5.57 13.42
C ALA A 68 -13.41 -5.63 12.00
N ILE A 69 -12.80 -4.89 11.04
CA ILE A 69 -13.24 -4.90 9.64
C ILE A 69 -13.05 -6.29 9.03
N ILE A 70 -11.90 -6.93 9.20
CA ILE A 70 -11.63 -8.27 8.65
C ILE A 70 -12.63 -9.28 9.19
N LYS A 71 -12.86 -9.31 10.50
CA LYS A 71 -13.82 -10.23 11.14
C LYS A 71 -15.25 -9.98 10.65
N SER A 72 -15.63 -8.71 10.49
CA SER A 72 -16.94 -8.33 9.94
C SER A 72 -17.12 -8.78 8.49
N LEU A 73 -16.11 -8.58 7.64
CA LEU A 73 -16.14 -9.02 6.24
C LEU A 73 -16.23 -10.54 6.12
N ILE A 74 -15.42 -11.29 6.87
CA ILE A 74 -15.49 -12.75 6.89
C ILE A 74 -16.90 -13.21 7.26
N SER A 75 -17.48 -12.64 8.30
CA SER A 75 -18.85 -12.95 8.73
C SER A 75 -19.90 -12.56 7.68
N SER A 76 -19.78 -11.38 7.06
CA SER A 76 -20.76 -10.91 6.06
C SER A 76 -20.79 -11.75 4.78
N TYR A 77 -19.68 -12.39 4.45
CA TYR A 77 -19.61 -13.36 3.34
C TYR A 77 -20.02 -14.79 3.75
N GLY A 78 -20.45 -15.00 5.00
CA GLY A 78 -20.82 -16.32 5.50
C GLY A 78 -19.64 -17.29 5.64
N LEU A 79 -18.43 -16.78 5.75
CA LEU A 79 -17.20 -17.57 5.89
C LEU A 79 -16.95 -17.89 7.37
N ASP A 80 -16.40 -19.09 7.63
CA ASP A 80 -15.94 -19.45 8.97
C ASP A 80 -14.55 -18.86 9.23
N LEU A 81 -14.44 -18.02 10.28
CA LEU A 81 -13.17 -17.43 10.70
C LEU A 81 -12.11 -18.50 10.99
N GLN A 82 -12.50 -19.66 11.54
CA GLN A 82 -11.57 -20.75 11.85
C GLN A 82 -10.94 -21.34 10.58
N ASP A 83 -11.72 -21.42 9.49
CA ASP A 83 -11.21 -21.90 8.22
C ASP A 83 -10.26 -20.88 7.60
N ILE A 84 -10.58 -19.59 7.68
CA ILE A 84 -9.69 -18.53 7.20
C ILE A 84 -8.37 -18.50 8.00
N VAL A 85 -8.44 -18.69 9.32
CA VAL A 85 -7.24 -18.80 10.18
C VAL A 85 -6.36 -20.01 9.81
N LYS A 86 -6.94 -21.13 9.36
CA LYS A 86 -6.13 -22.27 8.86
C LYS A 86 -5.26 -21.86 7.67
N TYR A 87 -5.84 -21.13 6.70
CA TYR A 87 -5.05 -20.60 5.58
C TYR A 87 -3.98 -19.61 6.05
N ALA A 88 -4.30 -18.71 6.98
CA ALA A 88 -3.32 -17.77 7.53
C ALA A 88 -2.13 -18.50 8.17
N ARG A 89 -2.36 -19.59 8.91
CA ARG A 89 -1.30 -20.43 9.51
C ARG A 89 -0.36 -21.05 8.47
N VAL A 90 -0.83 -21.34 7.26
CA VAL A 90 0.05 -21.85 6.20
C VAL A 90 1.04 -20.76 5.76
N TYR A 91 0.57 -19.50 5.62
CA TYR A 91 1.46 -18.38 5.32
C TYR A 91 2.53 -18.15 6.40
N ASP A 92 2.19 -18.39 7.67
CA ASP A 92 3.14 -18.22 8.78
C ASP A 92 4.41 -19.06 8.61
N LEU A 93 4.32 -20.23 7.97
CA LEU A 93 5.48 -21.10 7.72
C LEU A 93 6.56 -20.42 6.85
N PHE A 94 6.17 -19.43 6.04
CA PHE A 94 7.05 -18.72 5.12
C PHE A 94 7.53 -17.36 5.63
N ILE A 95 7.12 -16.95 6.85
CA ILE A 95 7.53 -15.68 7.45
C ILE A 95 8.87 -15.88 8.17
N PRO A 96 9.92 -15.08 7.84
CA PRO A 96 11.19 -15.15 8.58
C PRO A 96 11.03 -14.80 10.05
N LYS A 97 11.90 -15.37 10.89
CA LYS A 97 11.80 -15.29 12.35
C LYS A 97 11.73 -13.86 12.88
N GLU A 98 12.55 -12.97 12.36
CA GLU A 98 12.58 -11.57 12.77
C GLU A 98 11.25 -10.83 12.56
N TYR A 99 10.52 -11.14 11.48
CA TYR A 99 9.20 -10.54 11.23
C TYR A 99 8.10 -11.18 12.10
N LYS A 100 8.27 -12.45 12.51
CA LYS A 100 7.42 -13.07 13.55
C LYS A 100 7.62 -12.41 14.91
N GLU A 101 8.84 -12.05 15.26
CA GLU A 101 9.15 -11.28 16.47
C GLU A 101 8.48 -9.89 16.41
N GLU A 102 8.49 -9.20 15.26
CA GLU A 102 7.76 -7.95 15.07
C GLU A 102 6.24 -8.15 15.26
N MET A 103 5.68 -9.19 14.66
CA MET A 103 4.25 -9.51 14.81
C MET A 103 3.88 -9.81 16.25
N GLN A 104 4.73 -10.54 16.98
CA GLN A 104 4.52 -10.79 18.41
C GLN A 104 4.56 -9.49 19.22
N GLY A 105 5.51 -8.60 18.92
CA GLY A 105 5.56 -7.29 19.57
C GLY A 105 4.28 -6.46 19.32
N MET A 106 3.72 -6.48 18.10
CA MET A 106 2.43 -5.84 17.82
C MET A 106 1.28 -6.48 18.59
N ALA A 107 1.24 -7.81 18.68
CA ALA A 107 0.23 -8.54 19.43
C ALA A 107 0.25 -8.13 20.92
N ASP A 108 1.43 -8.14 21.51
CA ASP A 108 1.61 -7.79 22.94
C ASP A 108 1.22 -6.32 23.22
N ALA A 109 1.48 -5.41 22.30
CA ALA A 109 1.13 -3.99 22.44
C ALA A 109 -0.35 -3.70 22.24
N THR A 110 -1.05 -4.50 21.43
CA THR A 110 -2.46 -4.25 21.05
C THR A 110 -3.46 -5.12 21.81
N THR A 111 -2.99 -6.07 22.62
CA THR A 111 -3.81 -7.11 23.29
C THR A 111 -4.57 -8.04 22.33
N LEU A 112 -4.23 -8.00 21.05
CA LEU A 112 -4.69 -8.97 20.06
C LEU A 112 -3.82 -10.24 20.11
N SER A 113 -4.37 -11.37 19.67
CA SER A 113 -3.56 -12.56 19.53
C SER A 113 -2.56 -12.43 18.37
N TYR A 114 -1.48 -13.19 18.40
CA TYR A 114 -0.54 -13.31 17.28
C TYR A 114 -1.28 -13.67 15.96
N LEU A 115 -2.31 -14.51 16.06
CA LEU A 115 -3.12 -14.92 14.89
C LEU A 115 -3.97 -13.78 14.33
N ASP A 116 -4.47 -12.86 15.15
CA ASP A 116 -5.19 -11.68 14.68
C ASP A 116 -4.24 -10.75 13.90
N ILE A 117 -3.01 -10.58 14.37
CA ILE A 117 -1.96 -9.82 13.66
C ILE A 117 -1.59 -10.53 12.35
N LEU A 118 -1.38 -11.85 12.39
CA LEU A 118 -1.07 -12.64 11.20
C LEU A 118 -2.17 -12.50 10.15
N LEU A 119 -3.43 -12.58 10.55
CA LEU A 119 -4.57 -12.44 9.66
C LEU A 119 -4.57 -11.07 8.96
N GLN A 120 -4.23 -9.97 9.66
CA GLN A 120 -4.08 -8.66 9.04
C GLN A 120 -2.92 -8.63 8.03
N ILE A 121 -1.79 -9.25 8.35
CA ILE A 121 -0.61 -9.31 7.48
C ILE A 121 -0.91 -10.03 6.16
N VAL A 122 -1.68 -11.10 6.22
CA VAL A 122 -1.99 -11.95 5.05
C VAL A 122 -3.32 -11.60 4.37
N PHE A 123 -4.10 -10.66 4.92
CA PHE A 123 -5.47 -10.40 4.48
C PHE A 123 -5.59 -10.16 2.97
N LEU A 124 -4.75 -9.30 2.39
CA LEU A 124 -4.81 -9.01 0.96
C LEU A 124 -4.44 -10.22 0.09
N ASP A 125 -3.45 -11.01 0.54
CA ASP A 125 -3.04 -12.22 -0.17
C ASP A 125 -4.11 -13.31 -0.09
N LEU A 126 -4.79 -13.46 1.05
CA LEU A 126 -5.93 -14.35 1.21
C LEU A 126 -7.12 -13.88 0.36
N TYR A 127 -7.49 -12.61 0.48
CA TYR A 127 -8.66 -12.07 -0.18
C TYR A 127 -8.53 -12.12 -1.71
N TYR A 128 -7.44 -11.54 -2.24
CA TYR A 128 -7.23 -11.46 -3.69
C TYR A 128 -6.56 -12.67 -4.31
N GLY A 129 -5.82 -13.45 -3.54
CA GLY A 129 -5.11 -14.62 -4.02
C GLY A 129 -5.89 -15.93 -3.90
N ILE A 130 -6.82 -16.02 -2.95
CA ILE A 130 -7.56 -17.26 -2.67
C ILE A 130 -9.07 -17.03 -2.74
N LEU A 131 -9.62 -16.09 -1.96
CA LEU A 131 -11.06 -15.96 -1.84
C LEU A 131 -11.72 -15.47 -3.14
N ILE A 132 -11.21 -14.38 -3.72
CA ILE A 132 -11.73 -13.86 -5.00
C ILE A 132 -11.71 -14.92 -6.12
N PRO A 133 -10.58 -15.65 -6.35
CA PRO A 133 -10.54 -16.68 -7.40
C PRO A 133 -11.49 -17.87 -7.17
N THR A 134 -11.84 -18.16 -5.93
CA THR A 134 -12.64 -19.36 -5.57
C THR A 134 -14.12 -19.08 -5.35
N GLN A 135 -14.48 -17.82 -5.11
CA GLN A 135 -15.86 -17.46 -4.76
C GLN A 135 -16.39 -16.37 -5.68
N ILE A 136 -17.39 -16.73 -6.48
CA ILE A 136 -18.10 -15.79 -7.35
C ILE A 136 -18.94 -14.83 -6.47
N GLY A 137 -18.81 -13.53 -6.70
CA GLY A 137 -19.65 -12.52 -6.05
C GLY A 137 -19.05 -11.83 -4.84
N LEU A 138 -17.75 -12.01 -4.56
CA LEU A 138 -17.05 -11.16 -3.60
C LEU A 138 -16.81 -9.76 -4.18
N ASP A 139 -17.02 -8.74 -3.35
CA ASP A 139 -16.89 -7.34 -3.74
C ASP A 139 -15.44 -6.96 -4.05
N ASN A 140 -15.28 -6.03 -4.97
CA ASN A 140 -13.99 -5.38 -5.17
C ASN A 140 -13.76 -4.34 -4.07
N LEU A 141 -12.89 -4.65 -3.11
CA LEU A 141 -12.59 -3.77 -1.99
C LEU A 141 -11.63 -2.64 -2.35
N GLY A 142 -10.98 -2.67 -3.51
CA GLY A 142 -9.95 -1.68 -3.80
C GLY A 142 -9.68 -1.44 -5.27
N ALA A 143 -9.19 -0.25 -5.54
CA ALA A 143 -8.68 0.20 -6.81
C ALA A 143 -7.38 0.98 -6.59
N CYS A 144 -6.65 1.27 -7.64
CA CYS A 144 -5.42 2.06 -7.56
C CYS A 144 -5.08 2.65 -8.93
N THR A 145 -4.31 3.72 -8.94
CA THR A 145 -3.66 4.24 -10.15
C THR A 145 -2.22 4.58 -9.83
N ALA A 146 -1.28 3.90 -10.43
CA ALA A 146 0.14 4.15 -10.33
C ALA A 146 0.71 4.61 -11.67
N LEU A 147 1.63 5.56 -11.63
CA LEU A 147 2.21 6.14 -12.84
C LEU A 147 3.68 6.52 -12.64
N VAL A 148 4.44 6.51 -13.73
CA VAL A 148 5.85 6.85 -13.75
C VAL A 148 6.25 7.55 -15.03
N ILE A 149 7.19 8.46 -14.92
CA ILE A 149 7.92 9.02 -16.04
C ILE A 149 9.42 8.99 -15.78
N LYS A 150 10.18 8.55 -16.75
CA LYS A 150 11.64 8.62 -16.77
C LYS A 150 12.08 9.75 -17.68
N ASN A 151 12.17 10.96 -17.12
CA ASN A 151 12.52 12.18 -17.89
C ASN A 151 13.95 12.16 -18.43
N THR A 152 14.90 11.69 -17.63
CA THR A 152 16.32 11.58 -17.99
C THR A 152 16.91 10.30 -17.39
N LYS A 153 18.20 10.07 -17.64
CA LYS A 153 18.91 8.93 -17.03
C LYS A 153 18.74 8.88 -15.50
N TRP A 154 18.66 10.02 -14.85
CA TRP A 154 18.67 10.13 -13.38
C TRP A 154 17.36 10.68 -12.81
N HIS A 155 16.53 11.32 -13.64
CA HIS A 155 15.31 11.98 -13.18
C HIS A 155 14.09 11.11 -13.47
N VAL A 156 13.66 10.40 -12.45
CA VAL A 156 12.46 9.55 -12.46
C VAL A 156 11.46 10.11 -11.45
N THR A 157 10.21 10.21 -11.83
CA THR A 157 9.10 10.54 -10.93
C THR A 157 8.06 9.44 -10.98
N ILE A 158 7.71 8.87 -9.82
CA ILE A 158 6.64 7.88 -9.68
C ILE A 158 5.57 8.42 -8.75
N GLY A 159 4.34 7.98 -8.92
CA GLY A 159 3.24 8.34 -8.03
C GLY A 159 2.12 7.32 -8.05
N GLN A 160 1.28 7.35 -7.02
CA GLN A 160 0.14 6.45 -6.86
C GLN A 160 -0.97 7.09 -6.05
N ASN A 161 -2.22 6.84 -6.46
CA ASN A 161 -3.39 6.82 -5.60
C ASN A 161 -3.69 5.38 -5.20
N MET A 162 -3.96 5.18 -3.92
CA MET A 162 -4.58 3.98 -3.39
C MET A 162 -6.06 4.29 -3.14
N ASP A 163 -6.91 3.59 -3.83
CA ASP A 163 -8.35 3.66 -3.64
C ASP A 163 -8.81 2.39 -2.92
N PHE A 164 -9.64 2.54 -1.89
CA PHE A 164 -10.20 1.42 -1.15
C PHE A 164 -11.61 1.78 -0.67
N GLY A 165 -12.36 0.80 -0.14
CA GLY A 165 -13.65 1.09 0.49
C GLY A 165 -13.47 2.01 1.69
N LEU A 166 -14.29 3.06 1.82
CA LEU A 166 -14.16 4.12 2.83
C LEU A 166 -14.02 3.59 4.28
N ILE A 167 -14.51 2.38 4.54
CA ILE A 167 -14.37 1.69 5.83
C ILE A 167 -12.90 1.44 6.22
N PHE A 168 -11.99 1.38 5.25
CA PHE A 168 -10.56 1.13 5.50
C PHE A 168 -9.75 2.40 5.79
N LEU A 169 -10.27 3.59 5.49
CA LEU A 169 -9.57 4.86 5.74
C LEU A 169 -9.02 4.98 7.18
N PRO A 170 -9.77 4.61 8.25
CA PRO A 170 -9.26 4.68 9.61
C PRO A 170 -8.12 3.70 9.92
N THR A 171 -7.86 2.73 9.04
CA THR A 171 -6.79 1.73 9.24
C THR A 171 -5.45 2.16 8.63
N LEU A 172 -5.45 3.26 7.85
CA LEU A 172 -4.30 3.70 7.09
C LEU A 172 -3.38 4.60 7.91
N ALA A 173 -2.08 4.41 7.76
CA ALA A 173 -1.06 5.30 8.29
C ALA A 173 0.23 5.21 7.48
N TYR A 174 0.90 6.35 7.28
CA TYR A 174 2.30 6.32 6.85
C TYR A 174 3.21 6.14 8.06
N VAL A 175 4.17 5.24 7.92
CA VAL A 175 5.16 4.94 8.98
C VAL A 175 6.57 5.12 8.44
N LYS A 176 7.35 5.93 9.13
CA LYS A 176 8.81 5.94 8.99
C LYS A 176 9.40 5.09 10.09
N HIS A 177 10.00 3.97 9.74
CA HIS A 177 10.66 3.13 10.72
C HIS A 177 12.14 2.91 10.42
N THR A 178 12.90 2.66 11.46
CA THR A 178 14.29 2.20 11.41
C THR A 178 14.47 1.12 12.46
N VAL A 179 14.99 -0.03 12.07
CA VAL A 179 15.50 -1.05 12.99
C VAL A 179 17.02 -1.11 12.86
N MET A 180 17.73 -1.35 13.96
CA MET A 180 19.18 -1.30 13.98
C MET A 180 19.79 -2.22 12.90
N GLY A 181 20.76 -1.68 12.16
CA GLY A 181 21.43 -2.40 11.07
C GLY A 181 20.69 -2.42 9.73
N LYS A 182 19.47 -1.87 9.64
CA LYS A 182 18.67 -1.80 8.41
C LYS A 182 18.52 -0.38 7.89
N GLN A 183 18.09 -0.26 6.63
CA GLN A 183 17.75 1.04 6.04
C GLN A 183 16.46 1.59 6.66
N ALA A 184 16.39 2.92 6.82
CA ALA A 184 15.15 3.58 7.16
C ALA A 184 14.15 3.43 6.01
N VAL A 185 12.91 3.09 6.35
CA VAL A 185 11.79 2.87 5.42
C VAL A 185 10.68 3.86 5.73
N PHE A 186 10.10 4.43 4.68
CA PHE A 186 8.87 5.21 4.74
C PHE A 186 7.83 4.53 3.85
N SER A 187 6.77 3.98 4.44
CA SER A 187 5.76 3.22 3.70
C SER A 187 4.37 3.38 4.27
N LEU A 188 3.37 3.17 3.41
CA LEU A 188 1.98 3.07 3.81
C LEU A 188 1.74 1.74 4.53
N ARG A 189 0.97 1.81 5.62
CA ARG A 189 0.44 0.64 6.33
C ARG A 189 -1.07 0.66 6.31
N MET A 190 -1.66 -0.53 6.33
CA MET A 190 -3.07 -0.79 6.54
C MET A 190 -3.18 -1.74 7.75
N GLY A 191 -3.59 -1.22 8.90
CA GLY A 191 -3.46 -1.91 10.17
C GLY A 191 -2.02 -2.37 10.44
N ALA A 192 -1.84 -3.65 10.73
CA ALA A 192 -0.52 -4.26 10.95
C ALA A 192 0.29 -4.44 9.65
N SER A 193 -0.36 -4.51 8.48
CA SER A 193 0.29 -4.86 7.21
C SER A 193 1.02 -3.66 6.58
N THR A 194 2.19 -3.91 5.99
CA THR A 194 2.92 -2.93 5.17
C THR A 194 2.57 -3.12 3.72
N LEU A 195 2.22 -2.03 3.03
CA LEU A 195 2.03 -2.05 1.59
C LEU A 195 3.33 -1.71 0.86
N ALA A 196 3.51 -2.23 -0.35
CA ALA A 196 4.67 -1.90 -1.20
C ALA A 196 4.55 -0.50 -1.84
N ILE A 197 3.93 0.44 -1.09
CA ILE A 197 3.76 1.86 -1.44
C ILE A 197 4.65 2.67 -0.50
N GLY A 198 5.74 3.22 -1.04
CA GLY A 198 6.69 3.94 -0.20
C GLY A 198 8.11 3.96 -0.76
N LYS A 199 9.06 4.18 0.11
CA LYS A 199 10.48 4.27 -0.25
C LYS A 199 11.44 3.99 0.89
N ASN A 200 12.67 3.67 0.51
CA ASN A 200 13.85 3.83 1.35
C ASN A 200 14.78 4.91 0.75
N LYS A 201 16.06 4.97 1.16
CA LYS A 201 17.05 5.91 0.58
C LYS A 201 17.44 5.60 -0.87
N ARG A 202 17.11 4.44 -1.41
CA ARG A 202 17.63 3.94 -2.69
C ARG A 202 16.55 3.55 -3.68
N VAL A 203 15.38 3.17 -3.21
CA VAL A 203 14.29 2.61 -4.03
C VAL A 203 12.97 3.25 -3.62
N SER A 204 12.12 3.52 -4.59
CA SER A 204 10.70 3.87 -4.40
C SER A 204 9.84 2.85 -5.13
N SER A 205 8.71 2.48 -4.54
CA SER A 205 7.78 1.49 -5.10
C SER A 205 6.34 1.93 -4.98
N THR A 206 5.54 1.48 -5.93
CA THR A 206 4.08 1.52 -5.95
C THR A 206 3.54 0.12 -6.15
N LEU A 207 2.29 -0.10 -5.73
CA LEU A 207 1.60 -1.39 -5.80
C LEU A 207 0.16 -1.16 -6.22
N THR A 208 -0.30 -1.80 -7.30
CA THR A 208 -1.72 -1.88 -7.61
C THR A 208 -2.17 -3.34 -7.61
N LEU A 209 -3.31 -3.62 -6.98
CA LEU A 209 -3.88 -4.96 -6.98
C LEU A 209 -4.51 -5.27 -8.35
N VAL A 210 -4.57 -6.55 -8.70
CA VAL A 210 -5.29 -7.02 -9.88
C VAL A 210 -6.17 -8.21 -9.50
N GLN A 211 -7.45 -8.16 -9.85
CA GLN A 211 -8.35 -9.28 -9.64
C GLN A 211 -8.23 -10.26 -10.80
N THR A 212 -7.92 -11.50 -10.47
CA THR A 212 -7.74 -12.56 -11.46
C THR A 212 -8.38 -13.87 -11.00
N TRP A 213 -8.73 -14.73 -11.98
CA TRP A 213 -9.18 -16.11 -11.71
C TRP A 213 -8.06 -17.04 -11.28
N LYS A 214 -6.79 -16.58 -11.31
CA LYS A 214 -5.65 -17.38 -10.89
C LYS A 214 -5.54 -17.44 -9.38
N MET A 215 -5.69 -18.64 -8.84
CA MET A 215 -5.36 -18.90 -7.43
C MET A 215 -3.88 -18.71 -7.18
N ALA A 216 -3.59 -18.05 -6.08
CA ALA A 216 -2.22 -17.89 -5.59
C ALA A 216 -1.71 -19.17 -4.93
N ASN A 217 -0.39 -19.30 -4.92
CA ASN A 217 0.31 -20.25 -4.08
C ASN A 217 0.60 -19.64 -2.71
N PHE A 218 0.79 -20.49 -1.71
CA PHE A 218 1.30 -20.05 -0.41
C PHE A 218 2.79 -19.69 -0.51
N GLY A 219 3.18 -18.67 0.23
CA GLY A 219 4.55 -18.20 0.26
C GLY A 219 4.72 -17.07 1.27
N THR A 220 5.84 -16.35 1.22
CA THR A 220 6.02 -15.17 2.06
C THR A 220 4.97 -14.11 1.70
N PRO A 221 4.14 -13.66 2.66
CA PRO A 221 3.07 -12.67 2.39
C PRO A 221 3.59 -11.38 1.76
N THR A 222 2.79 -10.77 0.89
CA THR A 222 3.16 -9.54 0.17
C THR A 222 3.58 -8.42 1.11
N GLY A 223 2.90 -8.24 2.25
CA GLY A 223 3.28 -7.24 3.26
C GLY A 223 4.65 -7.50 3.90
N ILE A 224 4.99 -8.76 4.14
CA ILE A 224 6.32 -9.17 4.65
C ILE A 224 7.39 -8.98 3.56
N LYS A 225 7.10 -9.38 2.31
CA LYS A 225 8.01 -9.13 1.18
C LYS A 225 8.30 -7.65 0.99
N ALA A 226 7.28 -6.79 1.11
CA ALA A 226 7.46 -5.34 1.03
C ALA A 226 8.43 -4.83 2.11
N ARG A 227 8.30 -5.32 3.35
CA ARG A 227 9.24 -5.02 4.45
C ARG A 227 10.65 -5.46 4.11
N ILE A 228 10.84 -6.72 3.73
CA ILE A 228 12.15 -7.28 3.33
C ILE A 228 12.75 -6.45 2.19
N ALA A 229 11.95 -6.14 1.17
CA ALA A 229 12.40 -5.41 0.00
C ALA A 229 12.85 -3.97 0.35
N PHE A 230 12.04 -3.22 1.10
CA PHE A 230 12.43 -1.86 1.52
C PHE A 230 13.65 -1.84 2.44
N GLU A 231 13.79 -2.79 3.36
CA GLU A 231 14.91 -2.82 4.30
C GLU A 231 16.24 -3.24 3.65
N ASN A 232 16.21 -4.09 2.62
CA ASN A 232 17.41 -4.71 2.09
C ASN A 232 17.78 -4.31 0.65
N SER A 233 16.84 -3.72 -0.13
CA SER A 233 17.12 -3.41 -1.53
C SER A 233 17.82 -2.06 -1.72
N LYS A 234 18.80 -2.05 -2.62
CA LYS A 234 19.52 -0.85 -3.07
C LYS A 234 19.30 -0.58 -4.57
N SER A 235 18.52 -1.42 -5.26
CA SER A 235 18.19 -1.28 -6.69
C SER A 235 16.77 -1.74 -6.97
N ALA A 236 16.18 -1.23 -8.06
CA ALA A 236 14.86 -1.63 -8.52
C ALA A 236 14.78 -3.13 -8.82
N SER A 237 15.83 -3.71 -9.43
CA SER A 237 15.90 -5.14 -9.73
C SER A 237 15.89 -6.02 -8.47
N LYS A 238 16.65 -5.64 -7.42
CA LYS A 238 16.65 -6.42 -6.18
C LYS A 238 15.34 -6.31 -5.42
N PHE A 239 14.71 -5.13 -5.46
CA PHE A 239 13.37 -4.96 -4.89
C PHE A 239 12.36 -5.85 -5.61
N PHE A 240 12.35 -5.83 -6.94
CA PHE A 240 11.46 -6.65 -7.77
C PHE A 240 11.68 -8.16 -7.55
N GLU A 241 12.93 -8.60 -7.51
CA GLU A 241 13.29 -10.00 -7.21
C GLU A 241 12.67 -10.47 -5.88
N ILE A 242 12.74 -9.65 -4.82
CA ILE A 242 12.15 -10.00 -3.54
C ILE A 242 10.62 -10.02 -3.62
N MET A 243 10.00 -9.03 -4.28
CA MET A 243 8.53 -9.00 -4.42
C MET A 243 7.98 -10.17 -5.23
N THR A 244 8.76 -10.73 -6.14
CA THR A 244 8.39 -11.87 -7.00
C THR A 244 8.98 -13.22 -6.56
N SER A 245 9.62 -13.29 -5.40
CA SER A 245 10.20 -14.53 -4.87
C SER A 245 9.17 -15.59 -4.50
N SER A 246 7.93 -15.20 -4.25
CA SER A 246 6.76 -16.04 -4.09
C SER A 246 5.51 -15.28 -4.53
N TYR A 247 4.50 -15.98 -5.04
CA TYR A 247 3.33 -15.36 -5.65
C TYR A 247 2.08 -15.62 -4.82
N CYS A 248 1.79 -14.70 -3.90
CA CYS A 248 0.66 -14.83 -2.97
C CYS A 248 -0.63 -14.15 -3.48
N ALA A 249 -0.54 -13.30 -4.49
CA ALA A 249 -1.67 -12.68 -5.20
C ALA A 249 -1.18 -12.05 -6.51
N SER A 250 -2.11 -11.50 -7.30
CA SER A 250 -1.82 -10.81 -8.56
C SER A 250 -1.64 -9.31 -8.33
N TRP A 251 -0.51 -8.76 -8.75
CA TRP A 251 -0.14 -7.38 -8.52
C TRP A 251 0.51 -6.72 -9.73
N ASN A 252 0.39 -5.41 -9.84
CA ASN A 252 1.28 -4.61 -10.68
C ASN A 252 2.22 -3.80 -9.80
N TYR A 253 3.47 -3.65 -10.21
CA TYR A 253 4.46 -2.82 -9.54
C TYR A 253 5.04 -1.78 -10.48
N ILE A 254 5.30 -0.58 -9.95
CA ILE A 254 6.24 0.37 -10.54
C ILE A 254 7.32 0.63 -9.50
N ILE A 255 8.56 0.32 -9.84
CA ILE A 255 9.70 0.42 -8.93
C ILE A 255 10.78 1.26 -9.61
N SER A 256 11.29 2.26 -8.90
CA SER A 256 12.41 3.08 -9.36
C SER A 256 13.54 3.09 -8.36
N ASP A 257 14.79 3.24 -8.83
CA ASP A 257 15.94 3.40 -7.96
C ASP A 257 16.72 4.71 -8.20
N PHE A 258 17.63 5.02 -7.28
CA PHE A 258 18.46 6.23 -7.33
C PHE A 258 19.42 6.31 -8.52
N LYS A 259 19.61 5.23 -9.26
CA LYS A 259 20.38 5.18 -10.50
C LYS A 259 19.51 5.48 -11.73
N GLY A 260 18.20 5.69 -11.52
CA GLY A 260 17.25 5.94 -12.58
C GLY A 260 16.77 4.68 -13.30
N ASN A 261 17.02 3.48 -12.76
CA ASN A 261 16.40 2.27 -13.29
C ASN A 261 14.93 2.26 -12.89
N VAL A 262 14.07 1.86 -13.81
CA VAL A 262 12.62 1.77 -13.62
C VAL A 262 12.13 0.44 -14.16
N ILE A 263 11.40 -0.27 -13.33
CA ILE A 263 10.68 -1.50 -13.64
C ILE A 263 9.19 -1.21 -13.48
N ALA A 264 8.41 -1.39 -14.55
CA ALA A 264 6.96 -1.49 -14.49
C ALA A 264 6.58 -2.93 -14.84
N SER A 265 5.83 -3.58 -13.96
CA SER A 265 5.53 -5.01 -14.11
C SER A 265 4.07 -5.32 -13.92
N GLU A 266 3.67 -6.43 -14.50
CA GLU A 266 2.39 -7.10 -14.32
C GLU A 266 2.68 -8.51 -13.82
N THR A 267 2.11 -8.92 -12.68
CA THR A 267 2.41 -10.23 -12.09
C THR A 267 1.15 -11.05 -11.87
N LEU A 268 1.25 -12.33 -12.20
CA LEU A 268 0.31 -13.39 -11.85
C LEU A 268 0.98 -14.33 -10.85
N PRO A 269 0.24 -15.15 -10.09
CA PRO A 269 0.81 -16.33 -9.47
C PRO A 269 1.54 -17.16 -10.53
N GLU A 270 2.86 -17.40 -10.37
CA GLU A 270 3.74 -18.21 -11.24
C GLU A 270 4.35 -17.47 -12.45
N SER A 271 3.93 -16.25 -12.80
CA SER A 271 4.51 -15.55 -13.96
C SER A 271 4.48 -14.03 -13.81
N PHE A 272 5.29 -13.35 -14.61
CA PHE A 272 5.27 -11.90 -14.69
C PHE A 272 5.75 -11.40 -16.06
N ILE A 273 5.32 -10.19 -16.40
CA ILE A 273 5.83 -9.42 -17.54
C ILE A 273 6.46 -8.14 -17.00
N VAL A 274 7.64 -7.80 -17.54
CA VAL A 274 8.43 -6.64 -17.11
C VAL A 274 8.68 -5.71 -18.28
N GLN A 275 8.42 -4.42 -18.05
CA GLN A 275 8.85 -3.32 -18.88
C GLN A 275 9.95 -2.55 -18.14
N ASN A 276 11.17 -2.57 -18.69
CA ASN A 276 12.26 -1.71 -18.21
C ASN A 276 12.22 -0.39 -18.99
N LEU A 277 11.89 0.72 -18.32
CA LEU A 277 11.70 2.00 -18.99
C LEU A 277 13.02 2.60 -19.44
N LYS A 278 13.05 3.04 -20.71
CA LYS A 278 14.11 3.86 -21.28
C LYS A 278 13.85 5.36 -21.01
N PHE A 279 14.81 6.17 -21.35
CA PHE A 279 14.68 7.62 -21.31
C PHE A 279 13.51 8.10 -22.18
N GLY A 280 12.71 9.01 -21.66
CA GLY A 280 11.51 9.53 -22.31
C GLY A 280 10.27 8.63 -22.23
N GLU A 281 10.39 7.43 -21.68
CA GLU A 281 9.24 6.51 -21.56
C GLU A 281 8.46 6.73 -20.26
N THR A 282 7.18 6.36 -20.34
CA THR A 282 6.21 6.40 -19.27
C THR A 282 5.57 5.03 -19.08
N ALA A 283 5.00 4.78 -17.89
CA ALA A 283 4.09 3.68 -17.67
C ALA A 283 3.00 4.08 -16.69
N VAL A 284 1.82 3.52 -16.90
CA VAL A 284 0.68 3.56 -15.98
C VAL A 284 0.32 2.13 -15.61
N ARG A 285 -0.10 1.91 -14.37
CA ARG A 285 -0.64 0.64 -13.90
C ARG A 285 -1.86 0.93 -13.02
N THR A 286 -2.99 0.39 -13.44
CA THR A 286 -4.23 0.37 -12.66
C THR A 286 -4.52 -1.06 -12.20
N ASN A 287 -5.77 -1.41 -11.97
CA ASN A 287 -6.18 -2.76 -11.53
C ASN A 287 -6.49 -3.67 -12.73
N THR A 288 -5.72 -3.52 -13.80
CA THR A 288 -5.85 -4.31 -15.04
C THR A 288 -4.46 -4.67 -15.58
N TYR A 289 -4.42 -5.57 -16.53
CA TYR A 289 -3.24 -5.86 -17.33
C TYR A 289 -3.33 -5.18 -18.69
N ILE A 290 -2.22 -4.67 -19.19
CA ILE A 290 -2.08 -4.15 -20.55
C ILE A 290 -1.52 -5.22 -21.49
N SER A 291 -0.83 -6.22 -20.96
CA SER A 291 -0.23 -7.32 -21.71
C SER A 291 -1.29 -8.35 -22.12
N GLU A 292 -1.44 -8.59 -23.43
CA GLU A 292 -2.49 -9.47 -23.98
C GLU A 292 -2.48 -10.87 -23.34
N GLY A 293 -1.31 -11.45 -23.12
CA GLY A 293 -1.18 -12.77 -22.52
C GLY A 293 -1.67 -12.89 -21.08
N LEU A 294 -1.84 -11.76 -20.37
CA LEU A 294 -2.32 -11.76 -19.00
C LEU A 294 -3.80 -11.34 -18.89
N LYS A 295 -4.33 -10.61 -19.87
CA LYS A 295 -5.73 -10.14 -19.86
C LYS A 295 -6.76 -11.25 -19.74
N ILE A 296 -6.47 -12.43 -20.26
CA ILE A 296 -7.37 -13.60 -20.19
C ILE A 296 -7.66 -14.08 -18.76
N PHE A 297 -6.86 -13.65 -17.80
CA PHE A 297 -7.05 -14.01 -16.39
C PHE A 297 -7.80 -12.97 -15.58
N LEU A 298 -8.13 -11.80 -16.16
CA LEU A 298 -8.80 -10.70 -15.45
C LEU A 298 -10.26 -11.03 -15.09
N ILE A 299 -10.66 -10.58 -13.93
CA ILE A 299 -12.05 -10.49 -13.51
C ILE A 299 -12.46 -9.03 -13.67
N ASP A 300 -13.45 -8.75 -14.52
CA ASP A 300 -14.05 -7.45 -14.83
C ASP A 300 -13.13 -6.21 -14.66
N PRO A 301 -12.30 -5.89 -15.67
CA PRO A 301 -11.38 -4.76 -15.60
C PRO A 301 -11.99 -3.41 -16.02
N THR A 302 -13.29 -3.31 -16.30
CA THR A 302 -13.95 -2.21 -17.02
C THR A 302 -13.58 -0.83 -16.48
N TYR A 303 -13.81 -0.57 -15.20
CA TYR A 303 -13.49 0.71 -14.57
C TYR A 303 -11.98 1.02 -14.50
N SER A 304 -11.15 -0.02 -14.47
CA SER A 304 -9.70 0.11 -14.43
C SER A 304 -9.13 0.54 -15.78
N ILE A 305 -9.73 0.08 -16.88
CA ILE A 305 -9.33 0.43 -18.25
C ILE A 305 -9.57 1.92 -18.50
N SER A 306 -10.71 2.47 -18.12
CA SER A 306 -11.03 3.90 -18.32
C SER A 306 -10.03 4.79 -17.58
N ARG A 307 -9.67 4.46 -16.33
CA ARG A 307 -8.65 5.18 -15.55
C ARG A 307 -7.25 5.00 -16.13
N GLN A 308 -6.92 3.81 -16.63
CA GLN A 308 -5.65 3.53 -17.30
C GLN A 308 -5.46 4.48 -18.48
N MET A 309 -6.44 4.52 -19.41
CA MET A 309 -6.41 5.35 -20.60
C MET A 309 -6.33 6.85 -20.25
N LYS A 310 -7.11 7.31 -19.26
CA LYS A 310 -7.10 8.71 -18.86
C LYS A 310 -5.76 9.12 -18.24
N ALA A 311 -5.18 8.27 -17.39
CA ALA A 311 -3.87 8.54 -16.79
C ALA A 311 -2.75 8.59 -17.85
N GLU A 312 -2.79 7.71 -18.87
CA GLU A 312 -1.86 7.72 -20.00
C GLU A 312 -2.01 8.99 -20.85
N GLU A 313 -3.25 9.41 -21.16
CA GLU A 313 -3.54 10.66 -21.86
C GLU A 313 -2.96 11.87 -21.12
N LEU A 314 -3.28 12.01 -19.82
CA LEU A 314 -2.83 13.14 -19.01
C LEU A 314 -1.30 13.17 -18.87
N LEU A 315 -0.67 12.01 -18.72
CA LEU A 315 0.78 11.91 -18.62
C LEU A 315 1.45 12.29 -19.93
N LYS A 316 0.89 11.88 -21.07
CA LYS A 316 1.34 12.27 -22.43
C LYS A 316 1.23 13.79 -22.63
N VAL A 317 0.10 14.40 -22.29
CA VAL A 317 -0.10 15.87 -22.39
C VAL A 317 0.95 16.62 -21.54
N LYS A 318 1.25 16.14 -20.33
CA LYS A 318 2.30 16.75 -19.50
C LYS A 318 3.68 16.60 -20.11
N GLN A 319 3.98 15.45 -20.70
CA GLN A 319 5.25 15.18 -21.35
C GLN A 319 5.46 16.05 -22.61
N GLU A 320 4.42 16.22 -23.40
CA GLU A 320 4.47 17.07 -24.62
C GLU A 320 4.58 18.57 -24.28
N SER A 321 3.94 19.01 -23.20
CA SER A 321 3.91 20.42 -22.80
C SER A 321 5.12 20.86 -21.95
N LYS A 322 5.96 19.93 -21.48
CA LYS A 322 7.06 20.20 -20.56
C LYS A 322 8.30 19.43 -20.91
N HIS A 323 9.45 20.09 -20.78
CA HIS A 323 10.74 19.44 -20.96
C HIS A 323 11.03 18.41 -19.85
N ILE A 324 10.56 18.65 -18.63
CA ILE A 324 10.71 17.76 -17.47
C ILE A 324 9.40 17.74 -16.68
N VAL A 325 8.77 16.58 -16.58
CA VAL A 325 7.60 16.34 -15.71
C VAL A 325 8.06 16.07 -14.28
N ARG A 326 7.55 16.83 -13.33
CA ARG A 326 7.97 16.82 -11.93
C ARG A 326 6.85 16.33 -11.01
N GLU A 327 7.17 16.27 -9.70
CA GLU A 327 6.23 15.82 -8.66
C GLU A 327 4.88 16.54 -8.73
N LYS A 328 4.89 17.87 -8.89
CA LYS A 328 3.67 18.68 -8.99
C LYS A 328 2.79 18.29 -10.18
N ASP A 329 3.38 17.82 -11.26
CA ASP A 329 2.64 17.38 -12.44
C ASP A 329 1.95 16.04 -12.18
N LEU A 330 2.65 15.10 -11.51
CA LEU A 330 2.04 13.85 -11.08
C LEU A 330 0.98 14.08 -10.00
N MET A 331 1.23 14.99 -9.06
CA MET A 331 0.21 15.40 -8.07
C MET A 331 -1.05 15.90 -8.76
N ALA A 332 -0.92 16.74 -9.81
CA ALA A 332 -2.07 17.22 -10.58
C ALA A 332 -2.81 16.10 -11.31
N ILE A 333 -2.09 15.11 -11.89
CA ILE A 333 -2.71 13.95 -12.51
C ILE A 333 -3.43 13.09 -11.46
N LEU A 334 -2.79 12.81 -10.32
CA LEU A 334 -3.39 12.03 -9.23
C LEU A 334 -4.59 12.74 -8.59
N SER A 335 -4.69 14.06 -8.72
CA SER A 335 -5.85 14.86 -8.27
C SER A 335 -6.91 15.03 -9.38
N TYR A 336 -6.79 14.38 -10.53
CA TYR A 336 -7.76 14.53 -11.60
C TYR A 336 -9.08 13.83 -11.25
N ASN A 337 -10.18 14.61 -11.34
CA ASN A 337 -11.54 14.12 -11.18
C ASN A 337 -12.47 14.86 -12.14
N ASP A 338 -13.20 14.14 -12.96
CA ASP A 338 -14.22 14.65 -13.90
C ASP A 338 -15.62 14.10 -13.60
N ALA A 339 -15.78 13.49 -12.42
CA ALA A 339 -17.01 12.84 -11.98
C ALA A 339 -17.48 11.67 -12.88
N THR A 340 -16.56 11.06 -13.63
CA THR A 340 -16.80 9.88 -14.44
C THR A 340 -15.96 8.68 -13.97
N ASP A 341 -16.16 7.52 -14.59
CA ASP A 341 -15.37 6.30 -14.32
C ASP A 341 -13.88 6.44 -14.68
N SER A 342 -13.53 7.48 -15.45
CA SER A 342 -12.15 7.80 -15.77
C SER A 342 -11.44 8.63 -14.72
N SER A 343 -12.13 9.08 -13.67
CA SER A 343 -11.57 9.87 -12.58
C SER A 343 -10.45 9.10 -11.87
N ILE A 344 -9.26 9.70 -11.80
CA ILE A 344 -8.07 9.15 -11.15
C ILE A 344 -8.15 9.36 -9.65
N CYS A 345 -8.66 10.50 -9.21
CA CYS A 345 -9.03 10.79 -7.83
C CYS A 345 -10.52 10.54 -7.66
N ARG A 346 -10.90 9.60 -6.82
CA ARG A 346 -12.28 9.18 -6.62
C ARG A 346 -12.81 9.68 -5.29
N PHE A 347 -13.97 10.33 -5.31
CA PHE A 347 -14.68 10.72 -4.09
C PHE A 347 -15.61 9.62 -3.60
N PRO A 348 -15.86 9.53 -2.27
CA PRO A 348 -16.89 8.62 -1.75
C PRO A 348 -18.26 8.98 -2.35
N SER A 349 -19.03 7.98 -2.71
CA SER A 349 -20.42 8.19 -3.13
C SER A 349 -21.28 8.37 -1.89
N SER A 350 -22.11 9.42 -1.87
CA SER A 350 -23.11 9.61 -0.81
C SER A 350 -24.20 8.52 -0.83
N ALA A 351 -24.38 7.85 -1.96
CA ALA A 351 -25.36 6.78 -2.14
C ALA A 351 -24.84 5.39 -1.74
N ASP A 352 -23.52 5.20 -1.72
CA ASP A 352 -22.89 3.92 -1.39
C ASP A 352 -21.62 4.13 -0.56
N PRO A 353 -21.68 3.95 0.77
CA PRO A 353 -20.54 4.12 1.67
C PRO A 353 -19.47 3.03 1.48
N THR A 354 -19.78 1.92 0.78
CA THR A 354 -18.80 0.88 0.43
C THR A 354 -18.06 1.20 -0.87
N TYR A 355 -18.48 2.28 -1.57
CA TYR A 355 -17.86 2.70 -2.81
C TYR A 355 -16.37 3.00 -2.62
N VAL A 356 -15.58 2.47 -3.54
CA VAL A 356 -14.12 2.62 -3.52
C VAL A 356 -13.74 4.05 -3.86
N CYS A 357 -13.09 4.72 -2.92
CA CYS A 357 -12.63 6.11 -3.06
C CYS A 357 -11.12 6.23 -2.79
N THR A 358 -10.51 7.36 -3.18
CA THR A 358 -9.08 7.59 -2.95
C THR A 358 -8.83 7.92 -1.49
N GLU A 359 -8.06 7.08 -0.80
CA GLU A 359 -7.81 7.14 0.64
C GLU A 359 -6.36 7.43 1.01
N ALA A 360 -5.42 7.19 0.09
CA ALA A 360 -4.02 7.52 0.30
C ALA A 360 -3.33 7.84 -1.04
N PHE A 361 -2.31 8.68 -0.98
CA PHE A 361 -1.54 9.06 -2.15
C PHE A 361 -0.05 9.20 -1.84
N PHE A 362 0.76 8.99 -2.86
CA PHE A 362 2.22 8.97 -2.77
C PHE A 362 2.83 9.48 -4.08
N VAL A 363 3.84 10.34 -4.00
CA VAL A 363 4.68 10.74 -5.13
C VAL A 363 6.13 10.77 -4.68
N SER A 364 7.02 10.24 -5.47
CA SER A 364 8.46 10.30 -5.21
C SER A 364 9.22 10.63 -6.50
N SER A 365 10.11 11.61 -6.42
CA SER A 365 11.07 11.85 -7.49
C SER A 365 12.47 11.76 -6.93
N GLU A 366 13.38 11.23 -7.76
CA GLU A 366 14.73 10.97 -7.28
C GLU A 366 14.71 10.52 -5.80
N VAL A 367 15.65 9.90 -5.26
CA VAL A 367 15.60 9.36 -3.89
C VAL A 367 15.37 10.40 -2.78
N ARG A 368 15.47 11.69 -3.12
CA ARG A 368 15.53 12.78 -2.13
C ARG A 368 14.25 13.57 -1.94
N ARG A 369 13.27 13.44 -2.84
CA ARG A 369 12.02 14.20 -2.78
C ARG A 369 10.83 13.25 -2.82
N GLY A 370 9.80 13.60 -2.10
CA GLY A 370 8.55 12.86 -2.16
C GLY A 370 7.49 13.52 -1.33
N TYR A 371 6.26 13.16 -1.65
CA TYR A 371 5.05 13.65 -1.01
C TYR A 371 4.12 12.49 -0.72
N PHE A 372 3.33 12.64 0.30
CA PHE A 372 2.38 11.64 0.76
C PHE A 372 1.16 12.29 1.39
N GLY A 373 0.10 11.52 1.53
CA GLY A 373 -1.03 11.91 2.36
C GLY A 373 -2.03 10.78 2.54
N ILE A 374 -2.81 10.90 3.59
CA ILE A 374 -3.99 10.10 3.89
C ILE A 374 -5.21 10.95 3.58
N GLY A 375 -6.23 10.31 2.98
CA GLY A 375 -7.43 10.95 2.47
C GLY A 375 -7.36 11.22 0.97
N ASN A 376 -8.24 12.07 0.49
CA ASN A 376 -8.36 12.41 -0.93
C ASN A 376 -7.35 13.50 -1.32
N PRO A 377 -6.55 13.36 -2.40
CA PRO A 377 -5.50 14.30 -2.78
C PRO A 377 -6.00 15.70 -3.18
N ILE A 378 -7.28 15.86 -3.51
CA ILE A 378 -7.90 17.19 -3.77
C ILE A 378 -8.22 17.90 -2.46
N GLN A 379 -8.66 17.17 -1.45
CA GLN A 379 -9.13 17.72 -0.17
C GLN A 379 -8.06 17.73 0.91
N SER A 380 -7.04 16.90 0.77
CA SER A 380 -5.98 16.70 1.76
C SER A 380 -4.72 17.46 1.38
N SER A 381 -3.98 17.92 2.38
CA SER A 381 -2.65 18.50 2.17
C SER A 381 -1.64 17.44 1.73
N TRP A 382 -0.60 17.85 1.00
CA TRP A 382 0.52 17.01 0.60
C TRP A 382 1.68 17.16 1.59
N GLY A 383 1.90 16.15 2.41
CA GLY A 383 3.07 16.07 3.30
C GLY A 383 4.35 15.80 2.53
N ARG A 384 5.48 16.37 2.96
CA ARG A 384 6.79 15.99 2.42
C ARG A 384 7.29 14.75 3.15
N ILE A 385 7.79 13.77 2.40
CA ILE A 385 8.36 12.56 2.99
C ILE A 385 9.61 12.94 3.80
N PRO A 386 9.67 12.56 5.08
CA PRO A 386 10.86 12.79 5.90
C PRO A 386 12.00 11.88 5.44
N ILE A 387 13.08 12.45 4.99
CA ILE A 387 14.27 11.74 4.50
C ILE A 387 15.18 11.40 5.68
#